data_94a47fdd929212b50c65449d5656dc7b
#
_entry.id   94a47fdd929212b50c65449d5656dc7b
#
_cell.length_a   1.000
_cell.length_b   1.000
_cell.length_c   1.000
_cell.angle_alpha   90.00
_cell.angle_beta   90.00
_cell.angle_gamma   90.00
#
_symmetry.space_group_name_H-M   'P 1'
#
loop_
_entity.id
_entity.type
_entity.pdbx_description
1 polymer ?
#
loop_
_entity_poly.entity_id
_entity_poly.type
_entity_poly.pdbx_seq_one_letter_code
_entity_poly.pdbx_strand_id
1 'polypeptide(L)'
;MINFNKILSACMMSLGILTVGMASSAAQSDYPNRAIRLVVPFAPGGVTDTSARIIAEHMGKRLGKQMIVDNRPGASGNIGTGQVVRADPDGYTLLLGFDGTLVINPHVFANIPFDTVKDFMPVGKIGDAILIMV
;
A
#
# COMPACT_ATOMS: atom_id res chain seq x y z
N MET A 1 62.12 32.73 -9.04
CA MET A 1 60.97 33.67 -8.88
C MET A 1 59.68 32.91 -9.12
N ILE A 2 58.98 32.60 -8.10
CA ILE A 2 57.70 31.85 -8.18
C ILE A 2 56.60 32.84 -8.53
N ASN A 3 55.93 32.59 -9.64
CA ASN A 3 54.92 33.50 -10.22
C ASN A 3 53.65 33.47 -9.34
N PHE A 4 53.49 34.44 -8.47
CA PHE A 4 52.42 34.63 -7.49
C PHE A 4 51.02 34.62 -8.14
N ASN A 5 50.91 35.07 -9.40
CA ASN A 5 49.63 35.08 -10.14
C ASN A 5 49.15 33.70 -10.54
N LYS A 6 50.00 32.67 -10.64
CA LYS A 6 49.60 31.30 -10.96
C LYS A 6 49.05 30.56 -9.75
N ILE A 7 49.51 30.93 -8.54
CA ILE A 7 49.01 30.33 -7.30
C ILE A 7 47.63 30.88 -6.95
N LEU A 8 47.39 32.16 -7.21
CA LEU A 8 46.09 32.80 -6.96
C LEU A 8 44.99 32.27 -7.89
N SER A 9 45.32 31.93 -9.15
CA SER A 9 44.39 31.35 -10.12
C SER A 9 44.00 29.90 -9.80
N ALA A 10 44.93 29.14 -9.23
CA ALA A 10 44.65 27.74 -8.82
C ALA A 10 43.78 27.64 -7.57
N CYS A 11 43.86 28.60 -6.63
CA CYS A 11 43.03 28.66 -5.45
C CYS A 11 41.57 29.06 -5.72
N MET A 12 41.33 29.90 -6.76
CA MET A 12 39.95 30.26 -7.14
C MET A 12 39.20 29.16 -7.88
N MET A 13 39.89 28.23 -8.54
CA MET A 13 39.25 27.09 -9.22
C MET A 13 38.85 25.95 -8.33
N SER A 14 39.46 25.83 -7.14
CA SER A 14 39.13 24.73 -6.19
C SER A 14 37.95 25.03 -5.27
N LEU A 15 37.51 26.29 -5.17
CA LEU A 15 36.41 26.70 -4.29
C LEU A 15 35.02 26.58 -4.94
N GLY A 16 34.98 26.35 -6.26
CA GLY A 16 33.73 26.26 -7.05
C GLY A 16 33.06 24.86 -7.08
N ILE A 17 33.72 23.80 -6.59
CA ILE A 17 33.25 22.41 -6.75
C ILE A 17 32.55 21.86 -5.51
N LEU A 18 32.51 22.59 -4.38
CA LEU A 18 31.99 22.09 -3.12
C LEU A 18 30.52 22.42 -2.83
N THR A 19 29.75 22.99 -3.78
CA THR A 19 28.37 23.43 -3.50
C THR A 19 27.27 22.70 -4.29
N VAL A 20 27.55 21.57 -4.94
CA VAL A 20 26.54 20.81 -5.73
C VAL A 20 26.16 19.48 -5.04
N GLY A 21 26.28 19.37 -3.72
CA GLY A 21 26.11 18.10 -3.01
C GLY A 21 24.98 18.03 -1.99
N MET A 22 24.02 18.98 -1.92
CA MET A 22 22.96 18.93 -0.90
C MET A 22 21.60 19.36 -1.40
N ALA A 23 21.03 18.60 -2.31
CA ALA A 23 19.59 18.70 -2.61
C ALA A 23 18.99 17.33 -2.96
N SER A 24 19.31 16.30 -2.18
CA SER A 24 18.40 15.17 -2.01
C SER A 24 17.58 15.43 -0.76
N SER A 25 16.73 16.45 -0.80
CA SER A 25 15.55 16.45 0.04
C SER A 25 14.76 15.23 -0.39
N ALA A 26 14.89 14.13 0.35
CA ALA A 26 13.94 13.04 0.26
C ALA A 26 12.57 13.70 0.38
N ALA A 27 11.81 13.72 -0.70
CA ALA A 27 10.43 14.09 -0.67
C ALA A 27 9.79 13.09 0.29
N GLN A 28 9.64 13.51 1.54
CA GLN A 28 8.90 12.80 2.55
C GLN A 28 7.49 12.73 1.97
N SER A 29 7.14 11.58 1.41
CA SER A 29 5.83 11.40 0.82
C SER A 29 4.81 11.68 1.92
N ASP A 30 3.99 12.72 1.74
CA ASP A 30 2.87 13.06 2.64
C ASP A 30 1.80 11.95 2.59
N TYR A 31 2.22 10.70 2.66
CA TYR A 31 1.33 9.55 2.69
C TYR A 31 0.85 9.29 4.12
N PRO A 32 -0.49 9.12 4.28
CA PRO A 32 -1.52 9.34 3.28
C PRO A 32 -1.93 10.82 3.21
N ASN A 33 -2.07 11.39 2.01
CA ASN A 33 -2.59 12.76 1.80
C ASN A 33 -4.07 12.82 1.43
N ARG A 34 -4.69 11.67 1.12
CA ARG A 34 -6.11 11.50 0.79
C ARG A 34 -6.71 10.28 1.49
N ALA A 35 -8.01 10.07 1.36
CA ALA A 35 -8.69 8.91 1.91
C ALA A 35 -8.15 7.60 1.31
N ILE A 36 -8.07 6.56 2.15
CA ILE A 36 -7.67 5.21 1.78
C ILE A 36 -8.94 4.37 1.59
N ARG A 37 -9.01 3.60 0.53
CA ARG A 37 -10.11 2.69 0.23
C ARG A 37 -9.76 1.29 0.71
N LEU A 38 -10.58 0.71 1.59
CA LEU A 38 -10.47 -0.68 2.05
C LEU A 38 -11.56 -1.52 1.37
N VAL A 39 -11.18 -2.29 0.37
CA VAL A 39 -12.09 -3.19 -0.34
C VAL A 39 -12.34 -4.43 0.48
N VAL A 40 -13.62 -4.70 0.74
CA VAL A 40 -14.11 -5.90 1.42
C VAL A 40 -14.84 -6.76 0.38
N PRO A 41 -14.33 -7.95 0.01
CA PRO A 41 -14.89 -8.76 -1.08
C PRO A 41 -16.13 -9.53 -0.68
N PHE A 42 -16.86 -9.09 0.34
CA PHE A 42 -18.07 -9.71 0.88
C PHE A 42 -19.16 -8.68 1.15
N ALA A 43 -20.39 -9.19 1.31
CA ALA A 43 -21.54 -8.34 1.61
C ALA A 43 -21.40 -7.64 2.97
N PRO A 44 -21.98 -6.43 3.12
CA PRO A 44 -21.98 -5.73 4.40
C PRO A 44 -22.74 -6.52 5.48
N GLY A 45 -22.34 -6.31 6.76
CA GLY A 45 -22.94 -6.90 7.93
C GLY A 45 -22.36 -8.25 8.39
N GLY A 46 -21.48 -8.86 7.59
CA GLY A 46 -20.76 -10.08 8.00
C GLY A 46 -19.53 -9.79 8.88
N VAL A 47 -18.88 -10.86 9.35
CA VAL A 47 -17.67 -10.76 10.21
C VAL A 47 -16.56 -9.96 9.54
N THR A 48 -16.33 -10.17 8.25
CA THR A 48 -15.31 -9.43 7.47
C THR A 48 -15.63 -7.94 7.37
N ASP A 49 -16.88 -7.57 7.16
CA ASP A 49 -17.31 -6.17 7.10
C ASP A 49 -17.18 -5.49 8.47
N THR A 50 -17.64 -6.15 9.54
CA THR A 50 -17.50 -5.62 10.90
C THR A 50 -16.04 -5.41 11.28
N SER A 51 -15.18 -6.38 11.01
CA SER A 51 -13.74 -6.27 11.24
C SER A 51 -13.12 -5.14 10.42
N ALA A 52 -13.49 -5.00 9.14
CA ALA A 52 -13.04 -3.93 8.29
C ALA A 52 -13.38 -2.55 8.84
N ARG A 53 -14.60 -2.35 9.34
CA ARG A 53 -15.04 -1.06 9.90
C ARG A 53 -14.30 -0.69 11.17
N ILE A 54 -14.07 -1.67 12.07
CA ILE A 54 -13.27 -1.45 13.28
C ILE A 54 -11.85 -1.02 12.91
N ILE A 55 -11.22 -1.73 11.98
CA ILE A 55 -9.87 -1.40 11.53
C ILE A 55 -9.84 -0.05 10.83
N ALA A 56 -10.78 0.21 9.93
CA ALA A 56 -10.87 1.47 9.20
C ALA A 56 -10.97 2.67 10.14
N GLU A 57 -11.76 2.55 11.21
CA GLU A 57 -11.88 3.60 12.23
C GLU A 57 -10.56 3.85 12.95
N HIS A 58 -9.92 2.78 13.47
CA HIS A 58 -8.68 2.89 14.23
C HIS A 58 -7.50 3.35 13.36
N MET A 59 -7.35 2.80 12.17
CA MET A 59 -6.30 3.20 11.25
C MET A 59 -6.52 4.61 10.74
N GLY A 60 -7.75 4.99 10.42
CA GLY A 60 -8.09 6.36 10.00
C GLY A 60 -7.68 7.40 11.03
N LYS A 61 -7.95 7.14 12.32
CA LYS A 61 -7.52 8.00 13.43
C LYS A 61 -5.99 8.11 13.52
N ARG A 62 -5.28 7.00 13.37
CA ARG A 62 -3.80 6.98 13.45
C ARG A 62 -3.12 7.64 12.25
N LEU A 63 -3.68 7.45 11.06
CA LEU A 63 -3.12 7.99 9.83
C LEU A 63 -3.55 9.43 9.55
N GLY A 64 -4.50 9.98 10.33
CA GLY A 64 -5.02 11.32 10.12
C GLY A 64 -5.82 11.49 8.82
N LYS A 65 -6.23 10.38 8.20
CA LYS A 65 -7.03 10.35 6.96
C LYS A 65 -8.12 9.30 7.05
N GLN A 66 -9.25 9.57 6.43
CA GLN A 66 -10.36 8.63 6.43
C GLN A 66 -10.00 7.34 5.71
N MET A 67 -10.39 6.19 6.28
CA MET A 67 -10.38 4.90 5.59
C MET A 67 -11.83 4.51 5.27
N ILE A 68 -12.13 4.33 3.99
CA ILE A 68 -13.47 4.07 3.47
C ILE A 68 -13.61 2.58 3.19
N VAL A 69 -14.55 1.93 3.86
CA VAL A 69 -14.90 0.52 3.60
C VAL A 69 -15.79 0.46 2.36
N ASP A 70 -15.35 -0.31 1.37
CA ASP A 70 -16.04 -0.52 0.09
C ASP A 70 -16.33 -2.01 -0.12
N ASN A 71 -17.59 -2.40 0.10
CA ASN A 71 -18.01 -3.79 -0.06
C ASN A 71 -18.20 -4.14 -1.55
N ARG A 72 -17.47 -5.16 -2.02
CA ARG A 72 -17.50 -5.65 -3.42
C ARG A 72 -17.71 -7.16 -3.46
N PRO A 73 -18.91 -7.64 -3.14
CA PRO A 73 -19.19 -9.07 -3.12
C PRO A 73 -19.25 -9.67 -4.52
N GLY A 74 -19.15 -11.00 -4.57
CA GLY A 74 -19.39 -11.80 -5.75
C GLY A 74 -18.29 -12.81 -6.05
N ALA A 75 -18.69 -13.96 -6.62
CA ALA A 75 -17.83 -15.09 -6.96
C ALA A 75 -16.86 -15.49 -5.83
N SER A 76 -17.39 -15.69 -4.62
CA SER A 76 -16.61 -16.03 -3.41
C SER A 76 -15.48 -15.03 -3.13
N GLY A 77 -15.70 -13.74 -3.41
CA GLY A 77 -14.73 -12.67 -3.19
C GLY A 77 -13.82 -12.37 -4.39
N ASN A 78 -13.84 -13.20 -5.44
CA ASN A 78 -12.97 -13.02 -6.61
C ASN A 78 -13.19 -11.69 -7.34
N ILE A 79 -14.43 -11.17 -7.36
CA ILE A 79 -14.76 -9.91 -8.03
C ILE A 79 -14.08 -8.73 -7.30
N GLY A 80 -14.29 -8.62 -6.00
CA GLY A 80 -13.69 -7.54 -5.20
C GLY A 80 -12.16 -7.61 -5.19
N THR A 81 -11.61 -8.80 -5.04
CA THR A 81 -10.16 -9.05 -5.07
C THR A 81 -9.56 -8.64 -6.41
N GLY A 82 -10.17 -9.02 -7.52
CA GLY A 82 -9.72 -8.62 -8.86
C GLY A 82 -9.83 -7.11 -9.14
N GLN A 83 -10.68 -6.37 -8.43
CA GLN A 83 -10.70 -4.91 -8.53
C GLN A 83 -9.48 -4.27 -7.88
N VAL A 84 -9.00 -4.85 -6.76
CA VAL A 84 -7.80 -4.35 -6.07
C VAL A 84 -6.56 -4.57 -6.92
N VAL A 85 -6.43 -5.73 -7.57
CA VAL A 85 -5.30 -6.02 -8.49
C VAL A 85 -5.20 -5.01 -9.63
N ARG A 86 -6.34 -4.49 -10.10
CA ARG A 86 -6.37 -3.49 -11.17
C ARG A 86 -6.20 -2.04 -10.69
N ALA A 87 -6.16 -1.82 -9.39
CA ALA A 87 -5.92 -0.50 -8.83
C ALA A 87 -4.43 -0.14 -8.86
N ASP A 88 -4.13 1.14 -8.82
CA ASP A 88 -2.76 1.62 -8.73
C ASP A 88 -2.08 1.11 -7.43
N PRO A 89 -0.82 0.64 -7.48
CA PRO A 89 -0.12 0.11 -6.32
C PRO A 89 0.49 1.23 -5.45
N ASP A 90 -0.28 2.27 -5.18
CA ASP A 90 0.12 3.48 -4.46
C ASP A 90 -0.23 3.47 -2.97
N GLY A 91 -0.78 2.35 -2.47
CA GLY A 91 -1.19 2.18 -1.09
C GLY A 91 -2.55 2.78 -0.72
N TYR A 92 -3.28 3.42 -1.65
CA TYR A 92 -4.60 3.99 -1.39
C TYR A 92 -5.76 3.03 -1.63
N THR A 93 -5.50 1.86 -2.21
CA THR A 93 -6.48 0.78 -2.33
C THR A 93 -5.94 -0.47 -1.64
N LEU A 94 -6.58 -0.86 -0.55
CA LEU A 94 -6.22 -2.02 0.25
C LEU A 94 -7.29 -3.11 0.11
N LEU A 95 -6.90 -4.36 0.25
CA LEU A 95 -7.79 -5.51 0.29
C LEU A 95 -7.90 -6.03 1.73
N LEU A 96 -9.13 -6.25 2.21
CA LEU A 96 -9.36 -7.15 3.32
C LEU A 96 -9.35 -8.59 2.78
N GLY A 97 -8.18 -9.21 2.78
CA GLY A 97 -7.99 -10.57 2.32
C GLY A 97 -8.63 -11.60 3.25
N PHE A 98 -9.17 -12.65 2.67
CA PHE A 98 -9.71 -13.82 3.36
C PHE A 98 -9.08 -15.09 2.79
N ASP A 99 -8.75 -16.05 3.63
CA ASP A 99 -8.08 -17.29 3.25
C ASP A 99 -8.86 -18.08 2.19
N GLY A 100 -10.17 -18.18 2.33
CA GLY A 100 -11.03 -18.82 1.34
C GLY A 100 -10.86 -18.22 -0.06
N THR A 101 -10.77 -16.90 -0.17
CA THR A 101 -10.59 -16.22 -1.45
C THR A 101 -9.15 -16.34 -1.99
N LEU A 102 -8.16 -16.14 -1.12
CA LEU A 102 -6.78 -16.05 -1.56
C LEU A 102 -6.05 -17.40 -1.64
N VAL A 103 -6.45 -18.38 -0.83
CA VAL A 103 -5.77 -19.67 -0.75
C VAL A 103 -6.61 -20.80 -1.35
N ILE A 104 -7.92 -20.82 -1.10
CA ILE A 104 -8.79 -21.94 -1.56
C ILE A 104 -9.27 -21.71 -2.99
N ASN A 105 -9.76 -20.51 -3.32
CA ASN A 105 -10.33 -20.22 -4.65
C ASN A 105 -9.39 -20.54 -5.83
N PRO A 106 -8.06 -20.30 -5.75
CA PRO A 106 -7.13 -20.68 -6.81
C PRO A 106 -7.16 -22.18 -7.19
N HIS A 107 -7.59 -23.02 -6.28
CA HIS A 107 -7.68 -24.47 -6.50
C HIS A 107 -9.08 -24.95 -6.87
N VAL A 108 -10.09 -24.12 -6.69
CA VAL A 108 -11.51 -24.49 -6.90
C VAL A 108 -12.07 -23.85 -8.16
N PHE A 109 -11.67 -22.65 -8.50
CA PHE A 109 -12.15 -21.93 -9.68
C PHE A 109 -11.18 -22.13 -10.85
N ALA A 110 -11.72 -22.47 -12.02
CA ALA A 110 -10.90 -22.65 -13.23
C ALA A 110 -10.21 -21.34 -13.69
N ASN A 111 -10.85 -20.18 -13.43
CA ASN A 111 -10.32 -18.87 -13.77
C ASN A 111 -10.55 -17.90 -12.62
N ILE A 112 -9.48 -17.31 -12.13
CA ILE A 112 -9.50 -16.22 -11.16
C ILE A 112 -8.74 -15.01 -11.74
N PRO A 113 -9.17 -13.77 -11.42
CA PRO A 113 -8.57 -12.57 -12.00
C PRO A 113 -7.33 -12.05 -11.25
N PHE A 114 -6.63 -12.90 -10.52
CA PHE A 114 -5.45 -12.52 -9.72
C PHE A 114 -4.51 -13.71 -9.46
N ASP A 115 -3.25 -13.40 -9.18
CA ASP A 115 -2.25 -14.32 -8.62
C ASP A 115 -1.98 -13.91 -7.17
N THR A 116 -2.33 -14.78 -6.22
CA THR A 116 -2.24 -14.46 -4.78
C THR A 116 -0.81 -14.11 -4.34
N VAL A 117 0.19 -14.69 -4.96
CA VAL A 117 1.59 -14.51 -4.56
C VAL A 117 2.24 -13.30 -5.23
N LYS A 118 1.86 -13.02 -6.49
CA LYS A 118 2.52 -11.97 -7.30
C LYS A 118 1.84 -10.62 -7.20
N ASP A 119 0.49 -10.61 -7.07
CA ASP A 119 -0.28 -9.39 -7.22
C ASP A 119 -0.51 -8.64 -5.89
N PHE A 120 -0.14 -9.25 -4.76
CA PHE A 120 -0.38 -8.66 -3.45
C PHE A 120 0.88 -8.54 -2.61
N MET A 121 0.99 -7.42 -1.92
CA MET A 121 1.94 -7.22 -0.84
C MET A 121 1.20 -7.30 0.50
N PRO A 122 1.49 -8.28 1.37
CA PRO A 122 0.84 -8.38 2.67
C PRO A 122 1.24 -7.21 3.58
N VAL A 123 0.25 -6.57 4.20
CA VAL A 123 0.44 -5.45 5.14
C VAL A 123 0.45 -5.96 6.58
N GLY A 124 -0.49 -6.84 6.92
CA GLY A 124 -0.59 -7.39 8.26
C GLY A 124 -1.75 -8.37 8.40
N LYS A 125 -1.65 -9.21 9.42
CA LYS A 125 -2.72 -10.13 9.82
C LYS A 125 -3.65 -9.44 10.80
N ILE A 126 -4.95 -9.53 10.54
CA ILE A 126 -5.99 -8.90 11.36
C ILE A 126 -6.48 -9.85 12.46
N GLY A 127 -6.63 -11.11 12.13
CA GLY A 127 -7.12 -12.12 13.06
C GLY A 127 -7.35 -13.47 12.40
N ASP A 128 -7.84 -14.43 13.19
CA ASP A 128 -8.25 -15.74 12.73
C ASP A 128 -9.77 -15.89 12.89
N ALA A 129 -10.42 -16.45 11.86
CA ALA A 129 -11.81 -16.87 11.93
C ALA A 129 -11.86 -18.38 12.09
N ILE A 130 -12.44 -18.85 13.21
CA ILE A 130 -12.59 -20.28 13.47
C ILE A 130 -14.02 -20.67 13.07
N LEU A 131 -14.15 -21.64 12.19
CA LEU A 131 -15.41 -22.25 11.81
C LEU A 131 -15.66 -23.47 12.70
N ILE A 132 -16.82 -23.51 13.35
CA ILE A 132 -17.25 -24.64 14.17
C ILE A 132 -18.53 -25.21 13.53
N MET A 133 -18.51 -26.51 13.25
CA MET A 133 -19.74 -27.23 12.90
C MET A 133 -20.40 -27.70 14.19
N VAL A 134 -21.67 -27.39 14.34
CA VAL A 134 -22.56 -27.84 15.45
C VAL A 134 -23.68 -28.68 14.89
#